data_4fa38fe001ab7cdc147d074b350033ca
#
_entry.id   4fa38fe001ab7cdc147d074b350033ca
#
_cell.length_a   1.000
_cell.length_b   1.000
_cell.length_c   1.000
_cell.angle_alpha   90.00
_cell.angle_beta   90.00
_cell.angle_gamma   90.00
#
_symmetry.space_group_name_H-M   'P 1'
#
loop_
_entity.id
_entity.type
_entity.pdbx_description
1 polymer ?
#
loop_
_entity_poly.entity_id
_entity_poly.type
_entity_poly.pdbx_seq_one_letter_code
_entity_poly.pdbx_strand_id
1 'polypeptide(L)'
;MFRHNLYIFLEILFLCLALICGCVLGWAMFSGANNYTVLVVSGALFTIFLLITIALMLDPDRIRASQSDSVLHLASDTLAAMQGGFNEESAQRVCEVLLPAISASAVAITDREVVLGYHGAGSEELGRAGGNIHTEGTKRTIQDGKTRVFKTQAEAGFPVHIRNIQAGIIVPLKVGKTIQGTLKFYYPKPSRITETQISIAEGFGQLLSTQIAAMELEEQKKLATSMELKALQSQINPHFLFNIINTMASLVRTDPDKARIMLREFAVFYRQTLENSSDLIPLSREIEQTVRYLSLEQARFGEDRLAVEVDVDEDVRAMLVPAFMVQPLVENSVKHAMPAEGKLTIRIAGEMDGDDVYLHVSDDGI
;
A
#
# COMPACT_ATOMS: atom_id res chain seq x y z
N MET A 1 8.73 -35.05 9.97
CA MET A 1 8.42 -36.36 9.33
C MET A 1 8.65 -37.56 10.27
N PHE A 2 9.81 -37.72 10.94
CA PHE A 2 10.10 -38.86 11.83
C PHE A 2 9.15 -38.96 13.05
N ARG A 3 8.83 -37.87 13.73
CA ARG A 3 7.90 -37.84 14.89
C ARG A 3 6.47 -38.21 14.51
N HIS A 4 5.98 -37.77 13.36
CA HIS A 4 4.62 -38.06 12.90
C HIS A 4 4.40 -39.54 12.63
N ASN A 5 5.35 -40.22 11.97
CA ASN A 5 5.30 -41.63 11.70
C ASN A 5 5.40 -42.48 12.98
N LEU A 6 6.13 -42.01 13.99
CA LEU A 6 6.25 -42.68 15.28
C LEU A 6 4.93 -42.65 16.06
N TYR A 7 4.20 -41.52 16.04
CA TYR A 7 2.90 -41.41 16.71
C TYR A 7 1.82 -42.31 16.04
N ILE A 8 1.73 -42.28 14.72
CA ILE A 8 0.82 -43.18 13.97
C ILE A 8 1.14 -44.63 14.27
N PHE A 9 2.40 -45.00 14.32
CA PHE A 9 2.84 -46.36 14.68
C PHE A 9 2.40 -46.74 16.10
N LEU A 10 2.56 -45.84 17.07
CA LEU A 10 2.14 -46.05 18.46
C LEU A 10 0.61 -46.18 18.56
N GLU A 11 -0.17 -45.35 17.88
CA GLU A 11 -1.64 -45.43 17.85
C GLU A 11 -2.11 -46.80 17.33
N ILE A 12 -1.54 -47.25 16.20
CA ILE A 12 -1.88 -48.54 15.61
C ILE A 12 -1.45 -49.67 16.55
N LEU A 13 -0.27 -49.57 17.15
CA LEU A 13 0.25 -50.58 18.09
C LEU A 13 -0.66 -50.75 19.31
N PHE A 14 -1.04 -49.64 19.98
CA PHE A 14 -1.90 -49.69 21.17
C PHE A 14 -3.32 -50.12 20.82
N LEU A 15 -3.85 -49.76 19.64
CA LEU A 15 -5.12 -50.24 19.14
C LEU A 15 -5.12 -51.76 18.91
N CYS A 16 -4.05 -52.28 18.29
CA CYS A 16 -3.89 -53.71 18.09
C CYS A 16 -3.77 -54.47 19.42
N LEU A 17 -3.01 -53.92 20.39
CA LEU A 17 -2.90 -54.51 21.73
C LEU A 17 -4.24 -54.53 22.46
N ALA A 18 -5.02 -53.43 22.36
CA ALA A 18 -6.37 -53.37 22.93
C ALA A 18 -7.29 -54.45 22.28
N LEU A 19 -7.26 -54.60 20.95
CA LEU A 19 -8.05 -55.63 20.27
C LEU A 19 -7.65 -57.06 20.69
N ILE A 20 -6.36 -57.34 20.79
CA ILE A 20 -5.84 -58.65 21.26
C ILE A 20 -6.34 -58.93 22.69
N CYS A 21 -6.19 -57.94 23.62
CA CYS A 21 -6.66 -58.10 24.99
C CYS A 21 -8.20 -58.25 25.06
N GLY A 22 -8.95 -57.54 24.20
CA GLY A 22 -10.41 -57.69 24.05
C GLY A 22 -10.82 -59.09 23.58
N CYS A 23 -10.10 -59.65 22.59
CA CYS A 23 -10.31 -61.03 22.11
C CYS A 23 -10.03 -62.08 23.21
N VAL A 24 -8.92 -61.91 23.96
CA VAL A 24 -8.57 -62.81 25.09
C VAL A 24 -9.63 -62.70 26.18
N LEU A 25 -10.10 -61.50 26.52
CA LEU A 25 -11.17 -61.29 27.50
C LEU A 25 -12.49 -61.98 27.04
N GLY A 26 -12.88 -61.78 25.79
CA GLY A 26 -14.05 -62.42 25.21
C GLY A 26 -13.95 -63.95 25.23
N TRP A 27 -12.80 -64.52 24.83
CA TRP A 27 -12.54 -65.96 24.90
C TRP A 27 -12.59 -66.50 26.34
N ALA A 28 -11.99 -65.78 27.32
CA ALA A 28 -12.03 -66.15 28.71
C ALA A 28 -13.44 -66.16 29.30
N MET A 29 -14.31 -65.21 28.87
CA MET A 29 -15.70 -65.13 29.28
C MET A 29 -16.54 -66.27 28.70
N PHE A 30 -16.32 -66.69 27.45
CA PHE A 30 -17.11 -67.68 26.76
C PHE A 30 -16.63 -69.12 27.01
N SER A 31 -15.35 -69.34 27.29
CA SER A 31 -14.76 -70.68 27.45
C SER A 31 -15.06 -71.35 28.81
N GLY A 32 -15.74 -70.65 29.75
CA GLY A 32 -16.07 -71.15 31.08
C GLY A 32 -14.84 -71.48 31.94
N ALA A 33 -13.68 -71.02 31.54
CA ALA A 33 -12.43 -71.20 32.29
C ALA A 33 -12.48 -70.41 33.58
N ASN A 34 -12.47 -71.14 34.71
CA ASN A 34 -12.57 -70.62 36.07
C ASN A 34 -11.27 -69.88 36.55
N ASN A 35 -10.63 -69.17 35.61
CA ASN A 35 -9.38 -68.50 35.82
C ASN A 35 -9.59 -66.98 36.00
N TYR A 36 -10.11 -66.59 37.18
CA TYR A 36 -10.35 -65.20 37.55
C TYR A 36 -9.17 -64.26 37.32
N THR A 37 -7.93 -64.77 37.45
CA THR A 37 -6.70 -64.00 37.21
C THR A 37 -6.56 -63.60 35.74
N VAL A 38 -6.86 -64.45 34.78
CA VAL A 38 -6.82 -64.14 33.35
C VAL A 38 -7.88 -63.11 32.98
N LEU A 39 -9.07 -63.21 33.54
CA LEU A 39 -10.17 -62.31 33.29
C LEU A 39 -9.90 -60.90 33.83
N VAL A 40 -9.36 -60.80 35.05
CA VAL A 40 -9.00 -59.50 35.67
C VAL A 40 -7.80 -58.85 34.97
N VAL A 41 -6.75 -59.62 34.64
CA VAL A 41 -5.56 -59.08 33.99
C VAL A 41 -5.85 -58.64 32.57
N SER A 42 -6.59 -59.44 31.77
CA SER A 42 -6.92 -59.06 30.39
C SER A 42 -7.89 -57.88 30.34
N GLY A 43 -8.85 -57.78 31.29
CA GLY A 43 -9.74 -56.63 31.42
C GLY A 43 -8.98 -55.34 31.81
N ALA A 44 -8.06 -55.45 32.75
CA ALA A 44 -7.24 -54.32 33.14
C ALA A 44 -6.34 -53.80 31.99
N LEU A 45 -5.67 -54.74 31.27
CA LEU A 45 -4.84 -54.38 30.13
C LEU A 45 -5.66 -53.79 28.96
N PHE A 46 -6.85 -54.36 28.71
CA PHE A 46 -7.78 -53.79 27.68
C PHE A 46 -8.15 -52.35 28.00
N THR A 47 -8.55 -52.06 29.25
CA THR A 47 -8.91 -50.70 29.64
C THR A 47 -7.74 -49.74 29.59
N ILE A 48 -6.55 -50.19 30.02
CA ILE A 48 -5.31 -49.34 29.96
C ILE A 48 -4.94 -49.03 28.50
N PHE A 49 -4.90 -50.01 27.61
CA PHE A 49 -4.55 -49.80 26.20
C PHE A 49 -5.60 -48.97 25.48
N LEU A 50 -6.89 -49.14 25.80
CA LEU A 50 -7.97 -48.32 25.27
C LEU A 50 -7.85 -46.85 25.72
N LEU A 51 -7.57 -46.59 26.99
CA LEU A 51 -7.34 -45.23 27.53
C LEU A 51 -6.13 -44.58 26.89
N ILE A 52 -5.01 -45.33 26.71
CA ILE A 52 -3.82 -44.79 26.02
C ILE A 52 -4.15 -44.46 24.57
N THR A 53 -4.89 -45.32 23.86
CA THR A 53 -5.29 -45.05 22.45
C THR A 53 -6.17 -43.81 22.37
N ILE A 54 -7.15 -43.66 23.28
CA ILE A 54 -8.00 -42.48 23.36
C ILE A 54 -7.19 -41.21 23.68
N ALA A 55 -6.23 -41.30 24.63
CA ALA A 55 -5.37 -40.19 24.98
C ALA A 55 -4.47 -39.74 23.81
N LEU A 56 -3.92 -40.70 23.04
CA LEU A 56 -3.14 -40.41 21.82
C LEU A 56 -3.98 -39.80 20.71
N MET A 57 -5.23 -40.27 20.51
CA MET A 57 -6.16 -39.72 19.52
C MET A 57 -6.67 -38.32 19.88
N LEU A 58 -6.79 -38.04 21.19
CA LEU A 58 -7.23 -36.73 21.70
C LEU A 58 -6.07 -35.78 21.95
N ASP A 59 -4.87 -35.99 21.36
CA ASP A 59 -3.72 -35.12 21.53
C ASP A 59 -4.07 -33.66 21.14
N PRO A 60 -4.23 -32.75 22.13
CA PRO A 60 -4.67 -31.39 21.88
C PRO A 60 -3.69 -30.60 21.03
N ASP A 61 -2.43 -30.98 21.00
CA ASP A 61 -1.41 -30.28 20.21
C ASP A 61 -1.51 -30.61 18.73
N ARG A 62 -1.95 -31.81 18.37
CA ARG A 62 -2.24 -32.20 16.97
C ARG A 62 -3.46 -31.46 16.41
N ILE A 63 -4.53 -31.39 17.21
CA ILE A 63 -5.76 -30.70 16.80
C ILE A 63 -5.47 -29.20 16.64
N ARG A 64 -4.70 -28.61 17.57
CA ARG A 64 -4.27 -27.21 17.49
C ARG A 64 -3.34 -26.94 16.32
N ALA A 65 -2.36 -27.80 16.07
CA ALA A 65 -1.43 -27.66 14.94
C ALA A 65 -2.17 -27.70 13.59
N SER A 66 -3.08 -28.66 13.40
CA SER A 66 -3.88 -28.78 12.17
C SER A 66 -4.82 -27.57 11.97
N GLN A 67 -5.42 -27.05 13.04
CA GLN A 67 -6.24 -25.85 12.98
C GLN A 67 -5.39 -24.60 12.68
N SER A 68 -4.20 -24.48 13.27
CA SER A 68 -3.28 -23.37 13.02
C SER A 68 -2.79 -23.36 11.57
N ASP A 69 -2.41 -24.50 11.01
CA ASP A 69 -1.98 -24.60 9.62
C ASP A 69 -3.10 -24.18 8.66
N SER A 70 -4.33 -24.62 8.90
CA SER A 70 -5.47 -24.24 8.07
C SER A 70 -5.76 -22.75 8.10
N VAL A 71 -5.66 -22.11 9.28
CA VAL A 71 -5.86 -20.66 9.43
C VAL A 71 -4.72 -19.88 8.74
N LEU A 72 -3.47 -20.35 8.85
CA LEU A 72 -2.33 -19.72 8.19
C LEU A 72 -2.42 -19.80 6.66
N HIS A 73 -2.81 -20.95 6.12
CA HIS A 73 -3.07 -21.11 4.69
C HIS A 73 -4.17 -20.18 4.21
N LEU A 74 -5.29 -20.14 4.92
CA LEU A 74 -6.41 -19.25 4.59
C LEU A 74 -6.00 -17.76 4.65
N ALA A 75 -5.22 -17.37 5.63
CA ALA A 75 -4.68 -16.01 5.73
C ALA A 75 -3.76 -15.69 4.54
N SER A 76 -2.87 -16.63 4.17
CA SER A 76 -1.99 -16.49 3.00
C SER A 76 -2.77 -16.34 1.69
N ASP A 77 -3.79 -17.19 1.48
CA ASP A 77 -4.62 -17.16 0.28
C ASP A 77 -5.45 -15.86 0.21
N THR A 78 -5.93 -15.38 1.37
CA THR A 78 -6.64 -14.10 1.49
C THR A 78 -5.73 -12.93 1.12
N LEU A 79 -4.47 -12.92 1.60
CA LEU A 79 -3.49 -11.90 1.23
C LEU A 79 -3.14 -11.96 -0.26
N ALA A 80 -2.97 -13.15 -0.82
CA ALA A 80 -2.72 -13.32 -2.25
C ALA A 80 -3.89 -12.80 -3.11
N ALA A 81 -5.13 -13.02 -2.68
CA ALA A 81 -6.32 -12.51 -3.36
C ALA A 81 -6.39 -10.97 -3.39
N MET A 82 -5.75 -10.30 -2.41
CA MET A 82 -5.71 -8.83 -2.29
C MET A 82 -4.58 -8.15 -3.10
N GLN A 83 -3.68 -8.89 -3.75
CA GLN A 83 -2.51 -8.30 -4.45
C GLN A 83 -2.86 -7.29 -5.56
N GLY A 84 -4.09 -7.31 -6.07
CA GLY A 84 -4.58 -6.38 -7.10
C GLY A 84 -5.10 -5.03 -6.58
N GLY A 85 -5.05 -4.75 -5.27
CA GLY A 85 -5.63 -3.54 -4.66
C GLY A 85 -6.96 -3.82 -3.94
N PHE A 86 -7.51 -2.81 -3.29
CA PHE A 86 -8.83 -2.88 -2.65
C PHE A 86 -9.91 -2.46 -3.68
N ASN A 87 -10.30 -3.40 -4.53
CA ASN A 87 -11.26 -3.20 -5.62
C ASN A 87 -12.24 -4.38 -5.73
N GLU A 88 -13.18 -4.30 -6.67
CA GLU A 88 -14.23 -5.33 -6.86
C GLU A 88 -13.64 -6.72 -7.14
N GLU A 89 -12.64 -6.82 -8.00
CA GLU A 89 -12.04 -8.11 -8.38
C GLU A 89 -11.34 -8.78 -7.20
N SER A 90 -10.55 -8.02 -6.44
CA SER A 90 -9.85 -8.54 -5.25
C SER A 90 -10.84 -8.88 -4.13
N ALA A 91 -11.82 -8.02 -3.87
CA ALA A 91 -12.86 -8.26 -2.87
C ALA A 91 -13.69 -9.49 -3.18
N GLN A 92 -14.03 -9.70 -4.45
CA GLN A 92 -14.76 -10.89 -4.90
C GLN A 92 -13.92 -12.16 -4.66
N ARG A 93 -12.64 -12.18 -5.05
CA ARG A 93 -11.72 -13.30 -4.78
C ARG A 93 -11.58 -13.60 -3.30
N VAL A 94 -11.46 -12.58 -2.45
CA VAL A 94 -11.41 -12.75 -1.00
C VAL A 94 -12.69 -13.40 -0.47
N CYS A 95 -13.87 -12.97 -0.92
CA CYS A 95 -15.13 -13.59 -0.54
C CYS A 95 -15.20 -15.09 -0.93
N GLU A 96 -14.71 -15.44 -2.12
CA GLU A 96 -14.64 -16.81 -2.62
C GLU A 96 -13.68 -17.70 -1.82
N VAL A 97 -12.54 -17.15 -1.40
CA VAL A 97 -11.55 -17.85 -0.56
C VAL A 97 -12.05 -18.03 0.87
N LEU A 98 -12.71 -17.00 1.45
CA LEU A 98 -13.15 -17.05 2.85
C LEU A 98 -14.37 -17.95 3.07
N LEU A 99 -15.35 -17.96 2.16
CA LEU A 99 -16.61 -18.65 2.39
C LEU A 99 -16.47 -20.15 2.65
N PRO A 100 -15.69 -20.94 1.88
CA PRO A 100 -15.54 -22.38 2.12
C PRO A 100 -14.89 -22.73 3.46
N ALA A 101 -14.03 -21.83 3.97
CA ALA A 101 -13.25 -22.04 5.18
C ALA A 101 -13.98 -21.65 6.47
N ILE A 102 -15.08 -20.91 6.35
CA ILE A 102 -15.85 -20.39 7.48
C ILE A 102 -17.27 -20.97 7.37
N SER A 103 -17.86 -21.41 8.50
CA SER A 103 -19.22 -21.96 8.56
C SER A 103 -20.31 -20.89 8.33
N ALA A 104 -20.08 -19.94 7.45
CA ALA A 104 -21.00 -18.87 7.07
C ALA A 104 -21.86 -19.28 5.86
N SER A 105 -23.02 -18.64 5.66
CA SER A 105 -23.86 -18.82 4.47
C SER A 105 -23.43 -17.89 3.33
N ALA A 106 -22.87 -16.73 3.65
CA ALA A 106 -22.34 -15.78 2.69
C ALA A 106 -21.27 -14.88 3.33
N VAL A 107 -20.39 -14.35 2.50
CA VAL A 107 -19.37 -13.35 2.86
C VAL A 107 -19.53 -12.16 1.92
N ALA A 108 -19.38 -10.96 2.45
CA ALA A 108 -19.39 -9.73 1.66
C ALA A 108 -18.32 -8.76 2.12
N ILE A 109 -17.77 -8.03 1.18
CA ILE A 109 -16.84 -6.90 1.41
C ILE A 109 -17.45 -5.66 0.77
N THR A 110 -17.41 -4.55 1.50
CA THR A 110 -17.85 -3.26 0.97
C THR A 110 -16.74 -2.22 1.16
N ASP A 111 -16.74 -1.21 0.34
CA ASP A 111 -16.11 0.05 0.68
C ASP A 111 -17.07 0.91 1.56
N ARG A 112 -16.99 2.23 1.46
CA ARG A 112 -17.83 3.16 2.24
C ARG A 112 -19.22 3.36 1.62
N GLU A 113 -19.43 3.02 0.35
CA GLU A 113 -20.63 3.36 -0.43
C GLU A 113 -21.24 2.15 -1.11
N VAL A 114 -20.40 1.26 -1.65
CA VAL A 114 -20.84 0.14 -2.48
C VAL A 114 -20.35 -1.21 -1.97
N VAL A 115 -20.98 -2.27 -2.45
CA VAL A 115 -20.54 -3.66 -2.25
C VAL A 115 -19.46 -3.96 -3.28
N LEU A 116 -18.23 -4.25 -2.81
CA LEU A 116 -17.11 -4.60 -3.69
C LEU A 116 -17.10 -6.08 -4.05
N GLY A 117 -17.45 -6.96 -3.11
CA GLY A 117 -17.48 -8.41 -3.33
C GLY A 117 -18.57 -9.07 -2.51
N TYR A 118 -19.15 -10.14 -3.06
CA TYR A 118 -20.16 -10.95 -2.40
C TYR A 118 -20.08 -12.40 -2.88
N HIS A 119 -20.08 -13.35 -1.96
CA HIS A 119 -20.16 -14.76 -2.32
C HIS A 119 -21.04 -15.54 -1.34
N GLY A 120 -21.96 -16.39 -1.87
CA GLY A 120 -22.83 -17.26 -1.09
C GLY A 120 -24.33 -16.97 -1.21
N ALA A 121 -25.10 -17.28 -0.17
CA ALA A 121 -26.55 -17.15 -0.16
C ALA A 121 -27.00 -15.68 -0.31
N GLY A 122 -28.05 -15.43 -1.08
CA GLY A 122 -28.59 -14.08 -1.31
C GLY A 122 -27.78 -13.26 -2.32
N SER A 123 -27.00 -13.92 -3.18
CA SER A 123 -26.20 -13.24 -4.22
C SER A 123 -27.06 -12.51 -5.27
N GLU A 124 -28.28 -12.99 -5.53
CA GLU A 124 -29.19 -12.35 -6.47
C GLU A 124 -29.82 -11.07 -5.90
N GLU A 125 -30.08 -11.05 -4.59
CA GLU A 125 -30.76 -9.94 -3.90
C GLU A 125 -29.80 -8.88 -3.34
N LEU A 126 -28.61 -9.30 -2.84
CA LEU A 126 -27.66 -8.42 -2.16
C LEU A 126 -26.28 -8.31 -2.86
N GLY A 127 -26.01 -9.19 -3.79
CA GLY A 127 -24.65 -9.58 -4.17
C GLY A 127 -24.11 -9.02 -5.46
N ARG A 128 -24.70 -8.00 -6.06
CA ARG A 128 -24.05 -7.38 -7.21
C ARG A 128 -22.94 -6.44 -6.74
N ALA A 129 -21.71 -6.75 -7.14
CA ALA A 129 -20.60 -5.81 -7.04
C ALA A 129 -21.02 -4.47 -7.69
N GLY A 130 -20.67 -3.34 -7.06
CA GLY A 130 -21.12 -2.02 -7.46
C GLY A 130 -22.51 -1.61 -6.94
N GLY A 131 -23.24 -2.51 -6.26
CA GLY A 131 -24.53 -2.16 -5.64
C GLY A 131 -24.37 -1.33 -4.36
N ASN A 132 -25.26 -0.36 -4.15
CA ASN A 132 -25.24 0.48 -2.94
C ASN A 132 -25.40 -0.33 -1.65
N ILE A 133 -24.83 0.18 -0.55
CA ILE A 133 -25.02 -0.38 0.79
C ILE A 133 -26.43 -0.08 1.27
N HIS A 134 -27.26 -1.12 1.41
CA HIS A 134 -28.65 -0.99 1.85
C HIS A 134 -28.84 -1.22 3.35
N THR A 135 -27.94 -1.98 4.01
CA THR A 135 -28.11 -2.39 5.41
C THR A 135 -27.67 -1.31 6.39
N GLU A 136 -28.56 -0.94 7.30
CA GLU A 136 -28.31 0.09 8.33
C GLU A 136 -27.17 -0.30 9.28
N GLY A 137 -27.03 -1.58 9.61
CA GLY A 137 -25.93 -2.10 10.40
C GLY A 137 -24.55 -1.83 9.79
N THR A 138 -24.45 -1.90 8.46
CA THR A 138 -23.20 -1.57 7.74
C THR A 138 -22.88 -0.08 7.82
N LYS A 139 -23.87 0.78 7.56
CA LYS A 139 -23.71 2.24 7.65
C LYS A 139 -23.22 2.68 9.02
N ARG A 140 -23.81 2.14 10.09
CA ARG A 140 -23.39 2.42 11.47
C ARG A 140 -21.97 1.91 11.76
N THR A 141 -21.59 0.73 11.22
CA THR A 141 -20.22 0.21 11.37
C THR A 141 -19.21 1.11 10.68
N ILE A 142 -19.54 1.65 9.51
CA ILE A 142 -18.71 2.62 8.78
C ILE A 142 -18.58 3.95 9.58
N GLN A 143 -19.63 4.38 10.26
CA GLN A 143 -19.63 5.64 11.01
C GLN A 143 -18.78 5.59 12.29
N ASP A 144 -18.92 4.53 13.10
CA ASP A 144 -18.29 4.47 14.42
C ASP A 144 -17.15 3.45 14.54
N GLY A 145 -16.95 2.64 13.51
CA GLY A 145 -15.84 1.66 13.45
C GLY A 145 -15.94 0.53 14.47
N LYS A 146 -17.14 0.17 14.91
CA LYS A 146 -17.34 -0.93 15.87
C LYS A 146 -17.83 -2.18 15.17
N THR A 147 -17.27 -3.34 15.55
CA THR A 147 -17.82 -4.65 15.17
C THR A 147 -19.26 -4.77 15.65
N ARG A 148 -20.13 -5.28 14.81
CA ARG A 148 -21.55 -5.51 15.12
C ARG A 148 -21.94 -6.94 14.84
N VAL A 149 -22.73 -7.49 15.76
CA VAL A 149 -23.41 -8.77 15.60
C VAL A 149 -24.89 -8.50 15.58
N PHE A 150 -25.58 -8.94 14.54
CA PHE A 150 -27.04 -8.90 14.47
C PHE A 150 -27.61 -10.32 14.51
N LYS A 151 -28.76 -10.48 15.14
CA LYS A 151 -29.43 -11.78 15.31
C LYS A 151 -30.67 -11.95 14.44
N THR A 152 -31.15 -10.86 13.83
CA THR A 152 -32.30 -10.86 12.93
C THR A 152 -32.02 -9.96 11.71
N GLN A 153 -32.67 -10.25 10.59
CA GLN A 153 -32.56 -9.41 9.39
C GLN A 153 -33.08 -7.98 9.62
N ALA A 154 -34.13 -7.84 10.45
CA ALA A 154 -34.68 -6.53 10.79
C ALA A 154 -33.67 -5.68 11.58
N GLU A 155 -32.91 -6.27 12.50
CA GLU A 155 -31.86 -5.58 13.25
C GLU A 155 -30.74 -5.06 12.35
N ALA A 156 -30.40 -5.80 11.32
CA ALA A 156 -29.41 -5.38 10.32
C ALA A 156 -29.95 -4.38 9.30
N GLY A 157 -31.28 -4.21 9.22
CA GLY A 157 -31.95 -3.33 8.27
C GLY A 157 -31.92 -3.85 6.83
N PHE A 158 -32.15 -5.16 6.65
CA PHE A 158 -32.28 -5.71 5.30
C PHE A 158 -33.54 -5.19 4.62
N PRO A 159 -33.49 -4.74 3.34
CA PRO A 159 -34.64 -4.21 2.62
C PRO A 159 -35.64 -5.29 2.21
N VAL A 160 -35.19 -6.54 2.05
CA VAL A 160 -35.97 -7.70 1.59
C VAL A 160 -35.59 -8.91 2.44
N HIS A 161 -36.55 -9.82 2.66
CA HIS A 161 -36.27 -11.06 3.35
C HIS A 161 -35.42 -12.01 2.49
N ILE A 162 -34.23 -12.40 2.99
CA ILE A 162 -33.30 -13.25 2.30
C ILE A 162 -33.27 -14.65 2.89
N ARG A 163 -33.51 -15.62 2.06
CA ARG A 163 -33.48 -17.02 2.47
C ARG A 163 -32.07 -17.45 2.88
N ASN A 164 -31.95 -18.23 3.96
CA ASN A 164 -30.68 -18.73 4.51
C ASN A 164 -29.74 -17.68 5.12
N ILE A 165 -30.21 -16.47 5.39
CA ILE A 165 -29.52 -15.44 6.18
C ILE A 165 -30.48 -15.01 7.29
N GLN A 166 -30.10 -15.21 8.56
CA GLN A 166 -30.86 -14.69 9.73
C GLN A 166 -30.01 -13.80 10.61
N ALA A 167 -28.70 -14.10 10.70
CA ALA A 167 -27.80 -13.41 11.59
C ALA A 167 -26.48 -13.10 10.87
N GLY A 168 -25.65 -12.24 11.45
CA GLY A 168 -24.33 -11.96 10.86
C GLY A 168 -23.43 -11.14 11.77
N ILE A 169 -22.18 -11.04 11.33
CA ILE A 169 -21.12 -10.24 11.93
C ILE A 169 -20.67 -9.22 10.88
N ILE A 170 -20.55 -7.96 11.29
CA ILE A 170 -20.03 -6.87 10.46
C ILE A 170 -18.80 -6.32 11.15
N VAL A 171 -17.65 -6.42 10.47
CA VAL A 171 -16.35 -5.97 10.98
C VAL A 171 -15.88 -4.78 10.15
N PRO A 172 -15.44 -3.67 10.77
CA PRO A 172 -14.89 -2.55 10.04
C PRO A 172 -13.48 -2.86 9.50
N LEU A 173 -13.19 -2.42 8.28
CA LEU A 173 -11.86 -2.39 7.70
C LEU A 173 -11.25 -1.01 7.92
N LYS A 174 -10.20 -0.91 8.75
CA LYS A 174 -9.63 0.34 9.25
C LYS A 174 -8.20 0.56 8.77
N VAL A 175 -7.91 1.76 8.28
CA VAL A 175 -6.56 2.23 8.03
C VAL A 175 -6.31 3.47 8.89
N GLY A 176 -5.50 3.31 9.92
CA GLY A 176 -5.30 4.34 10.93
C GLY A 176 -6.61 4.69 11.64
N LYS A 177 -7.09 5.92 11.46
CA LYS A 177 -8.37 6.41 12.02
C LYS A 177 -9.53 6.34 11.03
N THR A 178 -9.25 6.04 9.76
CA THR A 178 -10.25 6.04 8.68
C THR A 178 -10.80 4.64 8.47
N ILE A 179 -12.11 4.54 8.24
CA ILE A 179 -12.77 3.28 7.90
C ILE A 179 -12.87 3.24 6.37
N GLN A 180 -12.25 2.24 5.76
CA GLN A 180 -12.23 2.05 4.31
C GLN A 180 -13.41 1.22 3.82
N GLY A 181 -14.00 0.41 4.70
CA GLY A 181 -15.13 -0.43 4.36
C GLY A 181 -15.50 -1.40 5.46
N THR A 182 -16.17 -2.49 5.10
CA THR A 182 -16.57 -3.56 6.04
C THR A 182 -16.37 -4.95 5.45
N LEU A 183 -16.04 -5.91 6.31
CA LEU A 183 -16.11 -7.35 6.05
C LEU A 183 -17.31 -7.90 6.79
N LYS A 184 -18.14 -8.71 6.12
CA LYS A 184 -19.39 -9.24 6.66
C LYS A 184 -19.45 -10.75 6.50
N PHE A 185 -19.93 -11.41 7.54
CA PHE A 185 -20.23 -12.83 7.55
C PHE A 185 -21.69 -13.04 7.88
N TYR A 186 -22.41 -13.78 7.05
CA TYR A 186 -23.81 -14.05 7.20
C TYR A 186 -24.05 -15.52 7.59
N TYR A 187 -24.98 -15.75 8.52
CA TYR A 187 -25.27 -17.08 9.06
C TYR A 187 -26.75 -17.43 8.94
N PRO A 188 -27.10 -18.73 8.77
CA PRO A 188 -28.48 -19.16 8.63
C PRO A 188 -29.27 -19.11 9.94
N LYS A 189 -28.56 -19.10 11.09
CA LYS A 189 -29.15 -19.03 12.44
C LYS A 189 -28.24 -18.30 13.40
N PRO A 190 -28.80 -17.53 14.38
CA PRO A 190 -28.00 -16.82 15.39
C PRO A 190 -27.11 -17.74 16.24
N SER A 191 -27.54 -18.98 16.49
CA SER A 191 -26.79 -19.97 17.28
C SER A 191 -25.46 -20.42 16.62
N ARG A 192 -25.23 -20.09 15.36
CA ARG A 192 -23.97 -20.33 14.67
C ARG A 192 -22.91 -19.29 14.97
N ILE A 193 -23.28 -18.13 15.51
CA ILE A 193 -22.36 -17.08 15.90
C ILE A 193 -21.86 -17.36 17.31
N THR A 194 -20.65 -17.87 17.42
CA THR A 194 -19.93 -18.10 18.68
C THR A 194 -18.87 -17.03 18.89
N GLU A 195 -18.32 -16.92 20.08
CA GLU A 195 -17.17 -16.06 20.38
C GLU A 195 -15.98 -16.35 19.43
N THR A 196 -15.79 -17.63 19.10
CA THR A 196 -14.76 -18.05 18.13
C THR A 196 -15.01 -17.45 16.74
N GLN A 197 -16.28 -17.45 16.28
CA GLN A 197 -16.63 -16.87 14.97
C GLN A 197 -16.44 -15.36 14.94
N ILE A 198 -16.75 -14.68 16.04
CA ILE A 198 -16.51 -13.24 16.17
C ILE A 198 -15.00 -12.96 16.12
N SER A 199 -14.20 -13.71 16.89
CA SER A 199 -12.73 -13.56 16.91
C SER A 199 -12.09 -13.84 15.52
N ILE A 200 -12.58 -14.83 14.80
CA ILE A 200 -12.13 -15.14 13.43
C ILE A 200 -12.48 -13.97 12.49
N ALA A 201 -13.72 -13.49 12.56
CA ALA A 201 -14.16 -12.36 11.74
C ALA A 201 -13.32 -11.10 11.98
N GLU A 202 -13.07 -10.76 13.26
CA GLU A 202 -12.21 -9.64 13.65
C GLU A 202 -10.76 -9.84 13.21
N GLY A 203 -10.23 -11.06 13.32
CA GLY A 203 -8.90 -11.41 12.84
C GLY A 203 -8.74 -11.18 11.34
N PHE A 204 -9.69 -11.62 10.51
CA PHE A 204 -9.68 -11.33 9.07
C PHE A 204 -9.90 -9.87 8.77
N GLY A 205 -10.76 -9.18 9.51
CA GLY A 205 -10.93 -7.73 9.41
C GLY A 205 -9.62 -6.98 9.67
N GLN A 206 -8.87 -7.37 10.69
CA GLN A 206 -7.56 -6.81 11.00
C GLN A 206 -6.51 -7.13 9.93
N LEU A 207 -6.49 -8.36 9.41
CA LEU A 207 -5.60 -8.79 8.34
C LEU A 207 -5.83 -7.95 7.08
N LEU A 208 -7.07 -7.84 6.62
CA LEU A 208 -7.44 -7.03 5.45
C LEU A 208 -7.14 -5.55 5.67
N SER A 209 -7.42 -5.02 6.86
CA SER A 209 -7.10 -3.63 7.21
C SER A 209 -5.60 -3.34 7.10
N THR A 210 -4.77 -4.27 7.60
CA THR A 210 -3.30 -4.14 7.52
C THR A 210 -2.82 -4.20 6.07
N GLN A 211 -3.42 -5.07 5.25
CA GLN A 211 -3.07 -5.18 3.84
C GLN A 211 -3.46 -3.93 3.05
N ILE A 212 -4.66 -3.39 3.28
CA ILE A 212 -5.11 -2.12 2.67
C ILE A 212 -4.15 -0.98 3.05
N ALA A 213 -3.77 -0.88 4.33
CA ALA A 213 -2.81 0.13 4.79
C ALA A 213 -1.44 0.00 4.11
N ALA A 214 -0.95 -1.24 3.93
CA ALA A 214 0.32 -1.48 3.24
C ALA A 214 0.27 -1.05 1.77
N MET A 215 -0.84 -1.30 1.09
CA MET A 215 -1.06 -0.90 -0.30
C MET A 215 -1.13 0.63 -0.45
N GLU A 216 -1.88 1.31 0.41
CA GLU A 216 -1.95 2.78 0.42
C GLU A 216 -0.57 3.41 0.63
N LEU A 217 0.22 2.87 1.55
CA LEU A 217 1.59 3.33 1.80
C LEU A 217 2.49 3.13 0.58
N GLU A 218 2.37 2.00 -0.11
CA GLU A 218 3.15 1.72 -1.32
C GLU A 218 2.78 2.68 -2.45
N GLU A 219 1.49 2.96 -2.64
CA GLU A 219 1.01 3.92 -3.63
C GLU A 219 1.50 5.34 -3.33
N GLN A 220 1.42 5.78 -2.06
CA GLN A 220 1.97 7.07 -1.63
C GLN A 220 3.47 7.19 -1.89
N LYS A 221 4.25 6.12 -1.63
CA LYS A 221 5.69 6.10 -1.94
C LYS A 221 5.95 6.21 -3.44
N LYS A 222 5.21 5.48 -4.27
CA LYS A 222 5.33 5.57 -5.74
C LYS A 222 5.02 6.98 -6.24
N LEU A 223 3.97 7.60 -5.70
CA LEU A 223 3.59 8.96 -6.04
C LEU A 223 4.67 9.98 -5.61
N ALA A 224 5.17 9.87 -4.38
CA ALA A 224 6.24 10.73 -3.87
C ALA A 224 7.51 10.62 -4.72
N THR A 225 7.96 9.40 -5.04
CA THR A 225 9.11 9.16 -5.92
C THR A 225 8.87 9.73 -7.32
N SER A 226 7.66 9.58 -7.87
CA SER A 226 7.30 10.16 -9.18
C SER A 226 7.31 11.69 -9.16
N MET A 227 6.83 12.30 -8.08
CA MET A 227 6.87 13.75 -7.89
C MET A 227 8.31 14.27 -7.76
N GLU A 228 9.15 13.56 -6.99
CA GLU A 228 10.57 13.88 -6.84
C GLU A 228 11.30 13.80 -8.18
N LEU A 229 11.08 12.74 -8.97
CA LEU A 229 11.63 12.61 -10.31
C LEU A 229 11.15 13.74 -11.23
N LYS A 230 9.87 14.12 -11.17
CA LYS A 230 9.35 15.25 -11.96
C LYS A 230 9.96 16.58 -11.51
N ALA A 231 10.15 16.79 -10.22
CA ALA A 231 10.81 17.98 -9.70
C ALA A 231 12.27 18.04 -10.18
N LEU A 232 13.02 16.94 -10.10
CA LEU A 232 14.38 16.85 -10.64
C LEU A 232 14.42 17.10 -12.16
N GLN A 233 13.49 16.53 -12.92
CA GLN A 233 13.40 16.77 -14.37
C GLN A 233 13.01 18.21 -14.72
N SER A 234 12.22 18.88 -13.88
CA SER A 234 11.83 20.28 -14.11
C SER A 234 12.94 21.28 -13.86
N GLN A 235 13.98 20.90 -13.12
CA GLN A 235 15.20 21.72 -12.95
C GLN A 235 16.00 21.85 -14.25
N ILE A 236 15.75 20.97 -15.22
CA ILE A 236 16.33 21.05 -16.56
C ILE A 236 15.23 21.64 -17.48
N ASN A 237 15.42 22.86 -17.95
CA ASN A 237 14.53 23.43 -18.95
C ASN A 237 14.79 22.77 -20.33
N PRO A 238 13.96 21.79 -20.78
CA PRO A 238 14.28 21.04 -22.02
C PRO A 238 14.27 21.94 -23.26
N HIS A 239 13.42 22.95 -23.24
CA HIS A 239 13.30 23.89 -24.36
C HIS A 239 14.57 24.76 -24.51
N PHE A 240 15.13 25.24 -23.38
CA PHE A 240 16.42 25.92 -23.36
C PHE A 240 17.52 25.01 -23.91
N LEU A 241 17.62 23.78 -23.42
CA LEU A 241 18.59 22.78 -23.85
C LEU A 241 18.55 22.58 -25.38
N PHE A 242 17.37 22.30 -25.96
CA PHE A 242 17.21 22.10 -27.39
C PHE A 242 17.60 23.35 -28.20
N ASN A 243 17.25 24.55 -27.73
CA ASN A 243 17.54 25.79 -28.40
C ASN A 243 19.06 26.06 -28.43
N ILE A 244 19.76 25.85 -27.31
CA ILE A 244 21.20 26.03 -27.20
C ILE A 244 21.95 25.04 -28.11
N ILE A 245 21.54 23.75 -28.12
CA ILE A 245 22.13 22.72 -28.97
C ILE A 245 21.94 23.08 -30.46
N ASN A 246 20.74 23.53 -30.86
CA ASN A 246 20.46 23.94 -32.22
C ASN A 246 21.31 25.16 -32.65
N THR A 247 21.45 26.13 -31.75
CA THR A 247 22.32 27.31 -31.98
C THR A 247 23.78 26.88 -32.17
N MET A 248 24.29 26.04 -31.28
CA MET A 248 25.67 25.49 -31.43
C MET A 248 25.85 24.74 -32.76
N ALA A 249 24.88 23.88 -33.13
CA ALA A 249 24.94 23.16 -34.40
C ALA A 249 24.97 24.09 -35.63
N SER A 250 24.28 25.22 -35.58
CA SER A 250 24.33 26.23 -36.62
C SER A 250 25.68 26.94 -36.63
N LEU A 251 26.21 27.34 -35.45
CA LEU A 251 27.49 28.01 -35.32
C LEU A 251 28.71 27.17 -35.76
N VAL A 252 28.64 25.84 -35.63
CA VAL A 252 29.71 24.95 -36.08
C VAL A 252 30.09 25.20 -37.55
N ARG A 253 29.14 25.62 -38.39
CA ARG A 253 29.35 25.91 -39.81
C ARG A 253 29.68 27.37 -40.10
N THR A 254 29.17 28.29 -39.32
CA THR A 254 29.25 29.75 -39.57
C THR A 254 30.34 30.43 -38.75
N ASP A 255 30.56 30.01 -37.50
CA ASP A 255 31.54 30.53 -36.55
C ASP A 255 32.00 29.42 -35.59
N PRO A 256 32.94 28.56 -36.00
CA PRO A 256 33.41 27.42 -35.18
C PRO A 256 34.02 27.81 -33.83
N ASP A 257 34.63 28.98 -33.75
CA ASP A 257 35.28 29.43 -32.51
C ASP A 257 34.23 29.89 -31.49
N LYS A 258 33.17 30.60 -31.91
CA LYS A 258 32.03 30.94 -31.10
C LYS A 258 31.25 29.67 -30.64
N ALA A 259 31.14 28.68 -31.52
CA ALA A 259 30.53 27.39 -31.15
C ALA A 259 31.31 26.67 -30.05
N ARG A 260 32.65 26.66 -30.06
CA ARG A 260 33.51 26.07 -29.01
C ARG A 260 33.38 26.81 -27.69
N ILE A 261 33.34 28.14 -27.70
CA ILE A 261 33.15 28.94 -26.51
C ILE A 261 31.78 28.63 -25.89
N MET A 262 30.72 28.67 -26.68
CA MET A 262 29.37 28.37 -26.27
C MET A 262 29.21 26.96 -25.65
N LEU A 263 29.86 25.95 -26.24
CA LEU A 263 29.89 24.58 -25.74
C LEU A 263 30.54 24.49 -24.34
N ARG A 264 31.66 25.24 -24.13
CA ARG A 264 32.34 25.28 -22.82
C ARG A 264 31.46 25.95 -21.76
N GLU A 265 30.89 27.12 -22.08
CA GLU A 265 29.98 27.85 -21.18
C GLU A 265 28.78 27.01 -20.84
N PHE A 266 28.14 26.33 -21.79
CA PHE A 266 27.06 25.43 -21.60
C PHE A 266 27.45 24.26 -20.68
N ALA A 267 28.59 23.63 -20.86
CA ALA A 267 29.06 22.52 -20.04
C ALA A 267 29.27 22.96 -18.56
N VAL A 268 29.80 24.18 -18.33
CA VAL A 268 29.99 24.74 -16.99
C VAL A 268 28.64 25.07 -16.36
N PHE A 269 27.76 25.77 -17.09
CA PHE A 269 26.41 26.09 -16.65
C PHE A 269 25.64 24.84 -16.23
N TYR A 270 25.63 23.81 -17.09
CA TYR A 270 24.89 22.59 -16.86
C TYR A 270 25.41 21.80 -15.64
N ARG A 271 26.74 21.74 -15.47
CA ARG A 271 27.37 21.13 -14.30
C ARG A 271 26.98 21.83 -13.03
N GLN A 272 27.05 23.17 -13.01
CA GLN A 272 26.68 23.97 -11.84
C GLN A 272 25.20 23.82 -11.47
N THR A 273 24.32 23.76 -12.47
CA THR A 273 22.88 23.51 -12.25
C THR A 273 22.63 22.14 -11.61
N LEU A 274 23.40 21.09 -11.95
CA LEU A 274 23.26 19.75 -11.38
C LEU A 274 23.93 19.62 -9.99
N GLU A 275 25.01 20.37 -9.72
CA GLU A 275 25.78 20.30 -8.47
C GLU A 275 25.19 21.16 -7.33
N ASN A 276 24.35 22.15 -7.65
CA ASN A 276 23.77 23.05 -6.67
C ASN A 276 22.57 22.41 -5.95
N SER A 277 22.86 21.39 -5.12
CA SER A 277 21.90 20.76 -4.23
C SER A 277 21.91 21.37 -2.80
N SER A 278 22.74 22.38 -2.53
CA SER A 278 22.77 23.09 -1.25
C SER A 278 21.64 24.11 -1.16
N ASP A 279 20.95 24.13 -0.04
CA ASP A 279 19.78 25.00 0.19
C ASP A 279 20.10 26.49 0.13
N LEU A 280 21.34 26.88 0.49
CA LEU A 280 21.82 28.27 0.51
C LEU A 280 23.18 28.39 -0.21
N ILE A 281 23.31 29.40 -1.07
CA ILE A 281 24.55 29.76 -1.80
C ILE A 281 24.83 31.25 -1.69
N PRO A 282 26.09 31.71 -1.82
CA PRO A 282 26.39 33.17 -1.91
C PRO A 282 25.64 33.78 -3.11
N LEU A 283 25.08 34.98 -2.95
CA LEU A 283 24.38 35.68 -4.02
C LEU A 283 25.29 35.94 -5.23
N SER A 284 26.58 36.16 -5.00
CA SER A 284 27.58 36.26 -6.08
C SER A 284 27.58 35.04 -7.02
N ARG A 285 27.40 33.85 -6.45
CA ARG A 285 27.33 32.59 -7.23
C ARG A 285 26.04 32.47 -8.02
N GLU A 286 24.91 32.87 -7.43
CA GLU A 286 23.62 32.92 -8.10
C GLU A 286 23.62 33.89 -9.28
N ILE A 287 24.19 35.07 -9.09
CA ILE A 287 24.36 36.08 -10.15
C ILE A 287 25.28 35.58 -11.25
N GLU A 288 26.42 34.96 -10.89
CA GLU A 288 27.34 34.39 -11.89
C GLU A 288 26.66 33.34 -12.78
N GLN A 289 25.86 32.45 -12.19
CA GLN A 289 25.08 31.46 -12.93
C GLN A 289 24.03 32.10 -13.84
N THR A 290 23.33 33.11 -13.33
CA THR A 290 22.32 33.86 -14.09
C THR A 290 22.94 34.60 -15.27
N VAL A 291 24.07 35.23 -15.08
CA VAL A 291 24.83 35.91 -16.16
C VAL A 291 25.30 34.88 -17.20
N ARG A 292 25.77 33.71 -16.79
CA ARG A 292 26.18 32.65 -17.70
C ARG A 292 24.98 32.12 -18.53
N TYR A 293 23.80 31.96 -17.89
CA TYR A 293 22.56 31.65 -18.62
C TYR A 293 22.26 32.73 -19.67
N LEU A 294 22.32 34.00 -19.29
CA LEU A 294 22.07 35.12 -20.20
C LEU A 294 23.09 35.20 -21.35
N SER A 295 24.38 34.86 -21.14
CA SER A 295 25.39 34.84 -22.20
C SER A 295 25.09 33.73 -23.24
N LEU A 296 24.53 32.60 -22.80
CA LEU A 296 24.08 31.56 -23.73
C LEU A 296 22.86 31.99 -24.54
N GLU A 297 21.90 32.72 -23.93
CA GLU A 297 20.75 33.29 -24.64
C GLU A 297 21.16 34.44 -25.57
N GLN A 298 22.15 35.28 -25.17
CA GLN A 298 22.72 36.28 -26.07
C GLN A 298 23.38 35.65 -27.34
N ALA A 299 24.05 34.52 -27.17
CA ALA A 299 24.61 33.79 -28.33
C ALA A 299 23.52 33.27 -29.27
N ARG A 300 22.31 32.99 -28.75
CA ARG A 300 21.14 32.54 -29.50
C ARG A 300 20.38 33.68 -30.18
N PHE A 301 20.08 34.74 -29.47
CA PHE A 301 19.26 35.84 -29.98
C PHE A 301 20.09 36.89 -30.73
N GLY A 302 21.37 37.02 -30.44
CA GLY A 302 22.27 38.08 -30.86
C GLY A 302 22.56 39.09 -29.76
N GLU A 303 23.80 39.53 -29.67
CA GLU A 303 24.24 40.50 -28.66
C GLU A 303 23.52 41.85 -28.78
N ASP A 304 23.07 42.18 -30.00
CA ASP A 304 22.28 43.40 -30.28
C ASP A 304 20.85 43.29 -29.77
N ARG A 305 20.35 42.07 -29.46
CA ARG A 305 18.97 41.79 -29.08
C ARG A 305 18.77 41.65 -27.54
N LEU A 306 19.79 41.29 -26.81
CA LEU A 306 19.72 41.04 -25.37
C LEU A 306 20.92 41.71 -24.68
N ALA A 307 20.65 42.58 -23.71
CA ALA A 307 21.63 43.17 -22.83
C ALA A 307 21.39 42.80 -21.36
N VAL A 308 22.47 42.81 -20.59
CA VAL A 308 22.46 42.50 -19.18
C VAL A 308 23.20 43.58 -18.44
N GLU A 309 22.58 44.14 -17.39
CA GLU A 309 23.19 45.07 -16.46
C GLU A 309 23.15 44.47 -15.06
N VAL A 310 24.30 44.45 -14.37
CA VAL A 310 24.41 43.92 -13.00
C VAL A 310 24.98 45.03 -12.10
N ASP A 311 24.14 45.52 -11.20
CA ASP A 311 24.45 46.61 -10.26
C ASP A 311 24.12 46.13 -8.85
N VAL A 312 25.02 45.39 -8.22
CA VAL A 312 24.83 44.74 -6.92
C VAL A 312 26.01 45.10 -6.02
N ASP A 313 25.73 45.67 -4.85
CA ASP A 313 26.72 46.03 -3.86
C ASP A 313 27.55 44.83 -3.40
N GLU A 314 28.84 45.06 -3.12
CA GLU A 314 29.78 43.98 -2.73
C GLU A 314 29.36 43.27 -1.45
N ASP A 315 28.83 43.99 -0.47
CA ASP A 315 28.34 43.43 0.79
C ASP A 315 27.11 42.53 0.57
N VAL A 316 26.25 42.89 -0.39
CA VAL A 316 25.07 42.10 -0.78
C VAL A 316 25.48 40.83 -1.52
N ARG A 317 26.53 40.87 -2.34
CA ARG A 317 27.05 39.72 -3.07
C ARG A 317 27.50 38.56 -2.17
N ALA A 318 27.99 38.83 -0.98
CA ALA A 318 28.47 37.85 -0.02
C ALA A 318 27.33 37.14 0.75
N MET A 319 26.10 37.65 0.70
CA MET A 319 24.97 37.11 1.46
C MET A 319 24.54 35.75 0.95
N LEU A 320 24.09 34.88 1.86
CA LEU A 320 23.54 33.57 1.54
C LEU A 320 22.08 33.67 1.14
N VAL A 321 21.75 33.18 -0.04
CA VAL A 321 20.40 33.14 -0.60
C VAL A 321 20.02 31.75 -1.02
N PRO A 322 18.73 31.42 -1.10
CA PRO A 322 18.30 30.16 -1.71
C PRO A 322 18.80 30.04 -3.15
N ALA A 323 19.30 28.87 -3.54
CA ALA A 323 19.67 28.59 -4.92
C ALA A 323 18.46 28.73 -5.86
N PHE A 324 18.68 29.19 -7.08
CA PHE A 324 17.64 29.43 -8.10
C PHE A 324 16.61 30.50 -7.71
N MET A 325 17.01 31.53 -6.96
CA MET A 325 16.13 32.64 -6.60
C MET A 325 16.06 33.70 -7.71
N VAL A 326 17.18 34.03 -8.33
CA VAL A 326 17.31 35.12 -9.36
C VAL A 326 17.05 34.55 -10.76
N GLN A 327 17.63 33.40 -11.06
CA GLN A 327 17.59 32.79 -12.40
C GLN A 327 16.19 32.63 -12.97
N PRO A 328 15.15 32.12 -12.23
CA PRO A 328 13.80 31.97 -12.77
C PRO A 328 13.12 33.30 -13.16
N LEU A 329 13.44 34.38 -12.45
CA LEU A 329 12.92 35.72 -12.79
C LEU A 329 13.49 36.19 -14.12
N VAL A 330 14.80 36.04 -14.30
CA VAL A 330 15.50 36.38 -15.53
C VAL A 330 15.05 35.46 -16.70
N GLU A 331 14.85 34.19 -16.48
CA GLU A 331 14.29 33.27 -17.48
C GLU A 331 12.89 33.71 -17.94
N ASN A 332 12.05 34.18 -17.01
CA ASN A 332 10.73 34.70 -17.33
C ASN A 332 10.82 35.96 -18.18
N SER A 333 11.73 36.90 -17.86
CA SER A 333 11.95 38.09 -18.66
C SER A 333 12.42 37.75 -20.07
N VAL A 334 13.40 36.85 -20.24
CA VAL A 334 13.83 36.41 -21.58
C VAL A 334 12.71 35.76 -22.38
N LYS A 335 11.87 34.96 -21.71
CA LYS A 335 10.80 34.20 -22.38
C LYS A 335 9.59 35.06 -22.76
N HIS A 336 9.23 36.03 -21.94
CA HIS A 336 7.96 36.75 -22.06
C HIS A 336 8.11 38.22 -22.45
N ALA A 337 9.23 38.84 -22.13
CA ALA A 337 9.47 40.24 -22.39
C ALA A 337 10.28 40.54 -23.67
N MET A 338 10.78 39.51 -24.38
CA MET A 338 11.56 39.70 -25.60
C MET A 338 10.72 40.35 -26.70
N PRO A 339 11.02 41.57 -27.16
CA PRO A 339 10.24 42.25 -28.19
C PRO A 339 10.45 41.57 -29.57
N ALA A 340 9.48 41.71 -30.46
CA ALA A 340 9.60 41.23 -31.85
C ALA A 340 10.77 41.92 -32.58
N GLU A 341 10.91 43.20 -32.42
CA GLU A 341 12.01 44.05 -32.92
C GLU A 341 12.58 44.89 -31.78
N GLY A 342 13.89 45.18 -31.82
CA GLY A 342 14.58 45.96 -30.78
C GLY A 342 15.38 45.11 -29.81
N LYS A 343 15.77 45.70 -28.70
CA LYS A 343 16.65 45.13 -27.67
C LYS A 343 15.91 44.98 -26.36
N LEU A 344 16.07 43.89 -25.69
CA LEU A 344 15.66 43.67 -24.31
C LEU A 344 16.85 43.91 -23.41
N THR A 345 16.70 44.75 -22.41
CA THR A 345 17.71 44.99 -21.36
C THR A 345 17.19 44.42 -20.04
N ILE A 346 17.94 43.48 -19.47
CA ILE A 346 17.62 42.90 -18.16
C ILE A 346 18.59 43.50 -17.14
N ARG A 347 18.06 44.09 -16.09
CA ARG A 347 18.86 44.71 -15.00
C ARG A 347 18.65 43.91 -13.71
N ILE A 348 19.77 43.52 -13.09
CA ILE A 348 19.82 42.89 -11.77
C ILE A 348 20.49 43.87 -10.84
N ALA A 349 19.75 44.41 -9.86
CA ALA A 349 20.25 45.34 -8.89
C ALA A 349 20.05 44.80 -7.46
N GLY A 350 21.02 45.07 -6.59
CA GLY A 350 20.96 44.67 -5.18
C GLY A 350 21.54 45.71 -4.27
N GLU A 351 20.76 46.20 -3.30
CA GLU A 351 21.12 47.23 -2.35
C GLU A 351 20.73 46.86 -0.91
N MET A 352 21.42 47.46 0.06
CA MET A 352 21.06 47.35 1.46
C MET A 352 20.32 48.62 1.89
N ASP A 353 19.20 48.44 2.63
CA ASP A 353 18.50 49.53 3.31
C ASP A 353 18.33 49.16 4.80
N GLY A 354 19.22 49.65 5.63
CA GLY A 354 19.30 49.26 7.04
C GLY A 354 19.72 47.79 7.22
N ASP A 355 18.86 46.99 7.85
CA ASP A 355 19.07 45.55 8.07
C ASP A 355 18.45 44.68 6.95
N ASP A 356 17.72 45.31 6.01
CA ASP A 356 17.05 44.62 4.92
C ASP A 356 17.87 44.68 3.63
N VAL A 357 17.76 43.65 2.81
CA VAL A 357 18.38 43.57 1.48
C VAL A 357 17.30 43.52 0.43
N TYR A 358 17.39 44.41 -0.54
CA TYR A 358 16.51 44.47 -1.69
C TYR A 358 17.24 43.98 -2.93
N LEU A 359 16.66 42.97 -3.58
CA LEU A 359 17.15 42.47 -4.86
C LEU A 359 16.08 42.71 -5.92
N HIS A 360 16.44 43.47 -6.95
CA HIS A 360 15.55 43.84 -8.04
C HIS A 360 15.99 43.17 -9.34
N VAL A 361 15.03 42.54 -9.99
CA VAL A 361 15.17 42.05 -11.37
C VAL A 361 14.14 42.81 -12.20
N SER A 362 14.59 43.59 -13.17
CA SER A 362 13.71 44.37 -14.04
C SER A 362 14.11 44.21 -15.50
N ASP A 363 13.16 44.38 -16.40
CA ASP A 363 13.35 44.40 -17.83
C ASP A 363 12.63 45.60 -18.48
N ASP A 364 13.05 45.97 -19.67
CA ASP A 364 12.48 47.02 -20.50
C ASP A 364 11.64 46.48 -21.67
N GLY A 365 11.17 45.22 -21.56
CA GLY A 365 10.43 44.52 -22.57
C GLY A 365 8.95 44.90 -22.67
N ILE A 366 8.15 43.97 -23.25
CA ILE A 366 6.71 44.16 -23.50
C ILE A 366 5.90 43.81 -22.26
#